data_4602ca80e803738dda9053460583bb7b
#
_entry.id   4602ca80e803738dda9053460583bb7b
#
_cell.length_a   1.000
_cell.length_b   1.000
_cell.length_c   1.000
_cell.angle_alpha   90.00
_cell.angle_beta   90.00
_cell.angle_gamma   90.00
#
_symmetry.space_group_name_H-M   'P 1'
#
loop_
_entity.id
_entity.type
_entity.pdbx_description
1 polymer ?
#
loop_
_entity_poly.entity_id
_entity_poly.type
_entity_poly.pdbx_seq_one_letter_code
_entity_poly.pdbx_strand_id
1 'polypeptide(L)'
;MAFAALVLASLSAAAAEQGSADARAQAIADYPTGDSCLFCHRNDIGSSWLDNSHAWTVRPVGEPPGVSPVPADATHVIGKEHFRPLKQSGYGKFALRAFAGTTWQENVFEKQCVGCHTTAVNPQTGEYSSIGLDCYACHGNVPEDHATRKGTALLSRTRPNAAKEVISICGSCHLRGGESKTSGRPYPYAFIAGDDLFKDFQVDLQRDSKVKIDSSDSHVYLKTRAVLEGGSEKSCVNCHRVHGPPEARKGGGKEFSEVCHY
;
A
#
# COMPACT_ATOMS: atom_id res chain seq x y z
N MET A 1 41.69 -22.60 -13.47
CA MET A 1 41.06 -21.43 -14.14
C MET A 1 39.56 -21.26 -13.86
N ALA A 2 38.81 -22.29 -13.45
CA ALA A 2 37.36 -22.17 -13.22
C ALA A 2 36.95 -21.39 -11.95
N PHE A 3 37.79 -21.36 -10.92
CA PHE A 3 37.47 -20.67 -9.64
C PHE A 3 37.47 -19.13 -9.76
N ALA A 4 38.33 -18.56 -10.61
CA ALA A 4 38.43 -17.09 -10.76
C ALA A 4 37.20 -16.51 -11.51
N ALA A 5 36.61 -17.26 -12.44
CA ALA A 5 35.43 -16.83 -13.19
C ALA A 5 34.16 -16.78 -12.32
N LEU A 6 34.02 -17.70 -11.35
CA LEU A 6 32.85 -17.73 -10.44
C LEU A 6 32.85 -16.56 -9.46
N VAL A 7 34.03 -16.17 -8.97
CA VAL A 7 34.14 -15.04 -8.03
C VAL A 7 33.86 -13.70 -8.73
N LEU A 8 34.31 -13.53 -9.96
CA LEU A 8 34.04 -12.33 -10.75
C LEU A 8 32.55 -12.18 -11.11
N ALA A 9 31.86 -13.29 -11.40
CA ALA A 9 30.43 -13.27 -11.70
C ALA A 9 29.58 -12.91 -10.46
N SER A 10 29.95 -13.41 -9.29
CA SER A 10 29.27 -13.09 -8.04
C SER A 10 29.48 -11.62 -7.61
N LEU A 11 30.66 -11.07 -7.82
CA LEU A 11 30.95 -9.65 -7.54
C LEU A 11 30.20 -8.72 -8.49
N SER A 12 30.05 -9.10 -9.76
CA SER A 12 29.30 -8.31 -10.75
C SER A 12 27.81 -8.30 -10.45
N ALA A 13 27.23 -9.42 -10.02
CA ALA A 13 25.84 -9.50 -9.64
C ALA A 13 25.54 -8.67 -8.38
N ALA A 14 26.38 -8.77 -7.36
CA ALA A 14 26.23 -7.98 -6.14
C ALA A 14 26.35 -6.47 -6.39
N ALA A 15 27.28 -6.04 -7.27
CA ALA A 15 27.42 -4.64 -7.65
C ALA A 15 26.22 -4.11 -8.44
N ALA A 16 25.61 -4.94 -9.30
CA ALA A 16 24.43 -4.59 -10.07
C ALA A 16 23.19 -4.49 -9.15
N GLU A 17 23.06 -5.39 -8.18
CA GLU A 17 21.99 -5.32 -7.17
C GLU A 17 22.13 -4.09 -6.28
N GLN A 18 23.35 -3.77 -5.83
CA GLN A 18 23.62 -2.58 -5.03
C GLN A 18 23.29 -1.31 -5.81
N GLY A 19 23.75 -1.17 -7.05
CA GLY A 19 23.43 -0.02 -7.89
C GLY A 19 21.95 0.16 -8.15
N SER A 20 21.20 -0.92 -8.31
CA SER A 20 19.73 -0.86 -8.46
C SER A 20 19.03 -0.48 -7.15
N ALA A 21 19.54 -0.93 -6.00
CA ALA A 21 19.01 -0.57 -4.69
C ALA A 21 19.27 0.92 -4.37
N ASP A 22 20.45 1.42 -4.68
CA ASP A 22 20.81 2.82 -4.46
C ASP A 22 19.98 3.76 -5.36
N ALA A 23 19.81 3.41 -6.64
CA ALA A 23 18.96 4.16 -7.56
C ALA A 23 17.48 4.17 -7.10
N ARG A 24 17.00 3.05 -6.54
CA ARG A 24 15.66 2.95 -6.00
C ARG A 24 15.51 3.77 -4.70
N ALA A 25 16.50 3.73 -3.82
CA ALA A 25 16.51 4.54 -2.60
C ALA A 25 16.42 6.03 -2.93
N GLN A 26 17.20 6.49 -3.93
CA GLN A 26 17.16 7.87 -4.41
C GLN A 26 15.78 8.20 -5.02
N ALA A 27 15.22 7.34 -5.85
CA ALA A 27 13.90 7.54 -6.44
C ALA A 27 12.80 7.66 -5.37
N ILE A 28 12.91 6.94 -4.24
CA ILE A 28 11.99 7.04 -3.12
C ILE A 28 12.20 8.35 -2.34
N ALA A 29 13.45 8.76 -2.12
CA ALA A 29 13.75 10.04 -1.45
C ALA A 29 13.19 11.24 -2.21
N ASP A 30 13.19 11.18 -3.54
CA ASP A 30 12.66 12.22 -4.42
C ASP A 30 11.15 12.06 -4.69
N TYR A 31 10.50 11.08 -4.08
CA TYR A 31 9.08 10.80 -4.30
C TYR A 31 8.22 11.90 -3.68
N PRO A 32 7.44 12.64 -4.48
CA PRO A 32 6.67 13.76 -3.96
C PRO A 32 5.48 13.28 -3.11
N THR A 33 4.91 14.18 -2.34
CA THR A 33 3.64 13.95 -1.64
C THR A 33 2.45 14.29 -2.53
N GLY A 34 1.32 13.63 -2.31
CA GLY A 34 0.10 13.81 -3.11
C GLY A 34 -0.69 15.09 -2.84
N ASP A 35 -0.24 15.94 -1.92
CA ASP A 35 -0.98 17.15 -1.51
C ASP A 35 -1.20 18.14 -2.67
N SER A 36 -0.22 18.27 -3.57
CA SER A 36 -0.31 19.12 -4.73
C SER A 36 -1.33 18.64 -5.78
N CYS A 37 -1.66 17.37 -5.79
CA CYS A 37 -2.61 16.80 -6.77
C CYS A 37 -4.01 17.40 -6.63
N LEU A 38 -4.45 17.62 -5.40
CA LEU A 38 -5.77 18.18 -5.11
C LEU A 38 -5.91 19.66 -5.52
N PHE A 39 -4.82 20.35 -5.81
CA PHE A 39 -4.91 21.68 -6.37
C PHE A 39 -5.59 21.67 -7.75
N CYS A 40 -5.21 20.75 -8.61
CA CYS A 40 -5.82 20.61 -9.94
C CYS A 40 -7.03 19.65 -9.94
N HIS A 41 -6.99 18.57 -9.14
CA HIS A 41 -8.02 17.53 -9.11
C HIS A 41 -9.10 17.76 -8.03
N ARG A 42 -9.21 18.98 -7.51
CA ARG A 42 -10.14 19.32 -6.43
C ARG A 42 -11.59 19.05 -6.78
N ASN A 43 -12.00 19.40 -8.01
CA ASN A 43 -13.39 19.36 -8.42
C ASN A 43 -13.84 18.00 -8.93
N ASP A 44 -12.92 17.19 -9.45
CA ASP A 44 -13.22 15.89 -10.05
C ASP A 44 -12.98 14.70 -9.11
N ILE A 45 -12.03 14.84 -8.19
CA ILE A 45 -11.62 13.78 -7.26
C ILE A 45 -11.73 14.23 -5.81
N GLY A 46 -11.37 15.48 -5.47
CA GLY A 46 -11.09 15.90 -4.11
C GLY A 46 -12.19 15.58 -3.08
N SER A 47 -13.44 15.97 -3.35
CA SER A 47 -14.55 15.72 -2.41
C SER A 47 -14.84 14.24 -2.27
N SER A 48 -14.87 13.51 -3.37
CA SER A 48 -15.14 12.07 -3.36
C SER A 48 -14.01 11.25 -2.75
N TRP A 49 -12.76 11.74 -2.82
CA TRP A 49 -11.62 11.13 -2.15
C TRP A 49 -11.78 11.13 -0.63
N LEU A 50 -12.22 12.24 -0.04
CA LEU A 50 -12.45 12.36 1.40
C LEU A 50 -13.59 11.45 1.92
N ASP A 51 -14.48 10.99 1.04
CA ASP A 51 -15.48 9.99 1.38
C ASP A 51 -14.96 8.55 1.30
N ASN A 52 -13.79 8.35 0.71
CA ASN A 52 -13.18 7.03 0.53
C ASN A 52 -12.35 6.61 1.75
N SER A 53 -12.41 5.33 2.10
CA SER A 53 -11.67 4.78 3.24
C SER A 53 -10.15 4.87 3.08
N HIS A 54 -9.62 4.91 1.85
CA HIS A 54 -8.19 5.06 1.61
C HIS A 54 -7.65 6.42 2.09
N ALA A 55 -8.45 7.49 2.04
CA ALA A 55 -8.07 8.79 2.57
C ALA A 55 -7.87 8.78 4.11
N TRP A 56 -8.42 7.77 4.78
CA TRP A 56 -8.44 7.66 6.24
C TRP A 56 -7.52 6.56 6.78
N THR A 57 -6.61 6.06 5.97
CA THR A 57 -5.70 4.98 6.38
C THR A 57 -4.85 5.36 7.59
N VAL A 58 -4.31 6.57 7.62
CA VAL A 58 -3.75 7.22 8.82
C VAL A 58 -4.02 8.71 8.74
N ARG A 59 -4.37 9.32 9.87
CA ARG A 59 -4.65 10.75 9.95
C ARG A 59 -4.29 11.32 11.32
N PRO A 60 -4.02 12.63 11.44
CA PRO A 60 -3.86 13.29 12.73
C PRO A 60 -5.10 13.16 13.62
N VAL A 61 -4.88 13.12 14.94
CA VAL A 61 -5.98 13.22 15.91
C VAL A 61 -6.62 14.60 15.79
N GLY A 62 -7.95 14.66 15.78
CA GLY A 62 -8.71 15.90 15.69
C GLY A 62 -9.15 16.27 14.29
N GLU A 63 -8.67 15.60 13.24
CA GLU A 63 -9.27 15.73 11.92
C GLU A 63 -10.61 15.00 11.85
N PRO A 64 -11.62 15.61 11.18
CA PRO A 64 -12.95 15.02 11.11
C PRO A 64 -12.99 13.66 10.41
N PRO A 65 -13.95 12.81 10.76
CA PRO A 65 -14.89 12.97 11.86
C PRO A 65 -14.23 12.74 13.22
N GLY A 66 -14.76 13.39 14.24
CA GLY A 66 -14.29 13.25 15.61
C GLY A 66 -14.39 11.80 16.07
N VAL A 67 -13.28 11.22 16.44
CA VAL A 67 -13.16 9.86 16.95
C VAL A 67 -12.96 9.92 18.44
N SER A 68 -13.83 9.31 19.20
CA SER A 68 -13.80 9.34 20.66
C SER A 68 -13.89 7.91 21.19
N PRO A 69 -13.23 7.61 22.32
CA PRO A 69 -12.14 8.35 22.96
C PRO A 69 -10.76 7.85 22.49
N VAL A 70 -9.87 8.76 22.16
CA VAL A 70 -8.44 8.44 21.93
C VAL A 70 -7.63 8.78 23.18
N PRO A 71 -6.49 8.12 23.44
CA PRO A 71 -5.54 8.53 24.46
C PRO A 71 -5.10 9.97 24.26
N ALA A 72 -4.94 10.72 25.35
CA ALA A 72 -4.56 12.13 25.30
C ALA A 72 -3.19 12.38 24.63
N ASP A 73 -2.32 11.38 24.64
CA ASP A 73 -0.98 11.40 24.04
C ASP A 73 -0.91 10.76 22.64
N ALA A 74 -2.06 10.36 22.08
CA ALA A 74 -2.12 9.93 20.69
C ALA A 74 -1.93 11.12 19.75
N THR A 75 -1.18 10.92 18.67
CA THR A 75 -0.92 11.93 17.64
C THR A 75 -1.68 11.65 16.35
N HIS A 76 -1.90 10.38 16.05
CA HIS A 76 -2.58 9.92 14.84
C HIS A 76 -3.53 8.75 15.16
N VAL A 77 -4.38 8.44 14.19
CA VAL A 77 -5.27 7.28 14.23
C VAL A 77 -5.27 6.57 12.88
N ILE A 78 -5.38 5.24 12.92
CA ILE A 78 -5.60 4.41 11.73
C ILE A 78 -7.11 4.21 11.58
N GLY A 79 -7.64 4.45 10.38
CA GLY A 79 -9.04 4.20 10.04
C GLY A 79 -9.97 5.40 10.23
N LYS A 80 -11.18 5.25 9.69
CA LYS A 80 -12.23 6.29 9.69
C LYS A 80 -13.12 6.19 10.91
N GLU A 81 -13.74 5.05 11.14
CA GLU A 81 -14.73 4.81 12.19
C GLU A 81 -14.20 3.91 13.31
N HIS A 82 -13.61 2.79 12.93
CA HIS A 82 -12.88 1.91 13.83
C HIS A 82 -11.39 2.23 13.70
N PHE A 83 -10.74 2.58 14.77
CA PHE A 83 -9.39 3.12 14.71
C PHE A 83 -8.45 2.53 15.74
N ARG A 84 -7.18 2.55 15.39
CA ARG A 84 -6.08 2.29 16.31
C ARG A 84 -5.31 3.56 16.56
N PRO A 85 -5.16 3.98 17.82
CA PRO A 85 -4.34 5.13 18.15
C PRO A 85 -2.87 4.87 17.86
N LEU A 86 -2.21 5.87 17.30
CA LEU A 86 -0.77 5.94 17.11
C LEU A 86 -0.20 7.12 17.89
N LYS A 87 0.97 6.92 18.48
CA LYS A 87 1.76 7.96 19.11
C LYS A 87 3.05 8.11 18.33
N GLN A 88 3.33 9.30 17.87
CA GLN A 88 4.62 9.59 17.26
C GLN A 88 5.71 9.57 18.33
N SER A 89 6.67 8.65 18.20
CA SER A 89 7.78 8.47 19.13
C SER A 89 9.09 9.09 18.62
N GLY A 90 9.11 9.59 17.38
CA GLY A 90 10.22 10.26 16.73
C GLY A 90 9.86 10.60 15.30
N TYR A 91 10.75 11.26 14.56
CA TYR A 91 10.51 11.56 13.17
C TYR A 91 10.30 10.27 12.36
N GLY A 92 9.15 10.16 11.70
CA GLY A 92 8.78 8.97 10.92
C GLY A 92 8.56 7.69 11.74
N LYS A 93 8.57 7.75 13.08
CA LYS A 93 8.39 6.58 13.96
C LYS A 93 7.12 6.69 14.79
N PHE A 94 6.37 5.60 14.82
CA PHE A 94 5.09 5.54 15.52
C PHE A 94 5.00 4.29 16.40
N ALA A 95 4.57 4.50 17.65
CA ALA A 95 4.11 3.42 18.50
C ALA A 95 2.62 3.17 18.30
N LEU A 96 2.22 1.90 18.26
CA LEU A 96 0.82 1.48 18.15
C LEU A 96 0.28 1.14 19.53
N ARG A 97 -0.92 1.59 19.87
CA ARG A 97 -1.57 1.15 21.09
C ARG A 97 -2.01 -0.30 20.96
N ALA A 98 -1.67 -1.12 21.95
CA ALA A 98 -2.09 -2.49 22.00
C ALA A 98 -3.63 -2.58 21.96
N PHE A 99 -4.15 -3.56 21.21
CA PHE A 99 -5.59 -3.83 21.20
C PHE A 99 -6.04 -4.22 22.62
N ALA A 100 -7.08 -3.59 23.12
CA ALA A 100 -7.60 -3.77 24.48
C ALA A 100 -6.62 -3.44 25.64
N GLY A 101 -5.47 -2.79 25.36
CA GLY A 101 -4.48 -2.43 26.36
C GLY A 101 -4.26 -0.92 26.51
N THR A 102 -3.53 -0.54 27.55
CA THR A 102 -3.10 0.84 27.80
C THR A 102 -1.67 1.12 27.36
N THR A 103 -0.94 0.06 26.99
CA THR A 103 0.49 0.11 26.69
C THR A 103 0.73 0.49 25.24
N TRP A 104 1.73 1.33 24.99
CA TRP A 104 2.23 1.63 23.67
C TRP A 104 3.26 0.56 23.26
N GLN A 105 3.08 0.02 22.06
CA GLN A 105 3.98 -0.97 21.46
C GLN A 105 4.88 -0.29 20.44
N GLU A 106 6.15 -0.15 20.79
CA GLU A 106 7.17 0.38 19.91
C GLU A 106 7.48 -0.61 18.78
N ASN A 107 7.88 -0.10 17.63
CA ASN A 107 8.29 -0.87 16.44
C ASN A 107 7.22 -1.77 15.81
N VAL A 108 6.00 -1.84 16.34
CA VAL A 108 4.93 -2.65 15.73
C VAL A 108 4.44 -2.00 14.43
N PHE A 109 4.27 -0.68 14.44
CA PHE A 109 3.87 0.04 13.22
C PHE A 109 4.86 -0.19 12.09
N GLU A 110 6.16 -0.07 12.36
CA GLU A 110 7.23 -0.31 11.40
C GLU A 110 7.27 -1.76 10.90
N LYS A 111 7.07 -2.73 11.79
CA LYS A 111 7.18 -4.15 11.44
C LYS A 111 5.95 -4.70 10.72
N GLN A 112 4.76 -4.17 10.97
CA GLN A 112 3.51 -4.78 10.55
C GLN A 112 2.58 -3.86 9.73
N CYS A 113 2.75 -2.53 9.81
CA CYS A 113 1.76 -1.59 9.31
C CYS A 113 2.27 -0.70 8.18
N VAL A 114 3.54 -0.30 8.23
CA VAL A 114 4.10 0.74 7.37
C VAL A 114 3.89 0.49 5.88
N GLY A 115 4.00 -0.74 5.41
CA GLY A 115 3.85 -1.07 3.98
C GLY A 115 2.45 -0.80 3.41
N CYS A 116 1.42 -0.83 4.26
CA CYS A 116 0.03 -0.60 3.85
C CYS A 116 -0.53 0.75 4.33
N HIS A 117 0.12 1.38 5.31
CA HIS A 117 -0.35 2.60 5.96
C HIS A 117 0.56 3.81 5.71
N THR A 118 1.47 3.71 4.76
CA THR A 118 2.31 4.82 4.29
C THR A 118 2.48 4.75 2.77
N THR A 119 2.98 5.82 2.17
CA THR A 119 3.28 5.88 0.74
C THR A 119 4.79 5.88 0.54
N ALA A 120 5.27 5.03 -0.37
CA ALA A 120 6.66 4.93 -0.84
C ALA A 120 7.68 4.75 0.31
N VAL A 121 7.81 3.51 0.79
CA VAL A 121 8.78 3.17 1.85
C VAL A 121 10.16 2.95 1.24
N ASN A 122 11.17 3.63 1.79
CA ASN A 122 12.56 3.35 1.47
C ASN A 122 13.02 2.07 2.20
N PRO A 123 13.40 1.02 1.47
CA PRO A 123 13.74 -0.26 2.08
C PRO A 123 15.06 -0.25 2.88
N GLN A 124 15.96 0.73 2.65
CA GLN A 124 17.24 0.85 3.35
C GLN A 124 17.08 1.60 4.67
N THR A 125 16.33 2.72 4.65
CA THR A 125 16.19 3.60 5.84
C THR A 125 14.90 3.35 6.62
N GLY A 126 13.87 2.76 6.00
CA GLY A 126 12.53 2.63 6.57
C GLY A 126 11.72 3.93 6.55
N GLU A 127 12.28 5.00 5.98
CA GLU A 127 11.57 6.25 5.77
C GLU A 127 10.51 6.11 4.68
N TYR A 128 9.51 6.98 4.69
CA TYR A 128 8.43 7.00 3.70
C TYR A 128 8.11 8.45 3.30
N SER A 129 7.56 8.64 2.11
CA SER A 129 7.25 9.97 1.60
C SER A 129 6.04 10.60 2.29
N SER A 130 5.04 9.79 2.63
CA SER A 130 3.83 10.24 3.30
C SER A 130 3.30 9.22 4.28
N ILE A 131 2.83 9.67 5.46
CA ILE A 131 2.02 8.84 6.35
C ILE A 131 0.60 8.75 5.78
N GLY A 132 0.02 7.55 5.82
CA GLY A 132 -1.23 7.28 5.12
C GLY A 132 -1.03 7.03 3.63
N LEU A 133 -2.12 6.80 2.92
CA LEU A 133 -2.12 6.62 1.49
C LEU A 133 -2.43 7.95 0.81
N ASP A 134 -1.55 8.39 -0.06
CA ASP A 134 -1.77 9.50 -0.96
C ASP A 134 -1.98 9.04 -2.41
N CYS A 135 -2.12 9.99 -3.33
CA CYS A 135 -2.39 9.71 -4.74
C CYS A 135 -1.29 8.83 -5.38
N TYR A 136 -0.05 9.04 -5.00
CA TYR A 136 1.11 8.33 -5.54
C TYR A 136 1.15 6.84 -5.15
N ALA A 137 0.50 6.46 -4.04
CA ALA A 137 0.41 5.05 -3.65
C ALA A 137 -0.22 4.16 -4.73
N CYS A 138 -1.12 4.74 -5.54
CA CYS A 138 -1.82 4.06 -6.63
C CYS A 138 -1.37 4.53 -8.01
N HIS A 139 -1.14 5.84 -8.18
CA HIS A 139 -0.83 6.43 -9.48
C HIS A 139 0.66 6.45 -9.83
N GLY A 140 1.52 6.05 -8.90
CA GLY A 140 2.96 6.06 -9.09
C GLY A 140 3.56 7.47 -9.07
N ASN A 141 4.83 7.59 -9.37
CA ASN A 141 5.51 8.89 -9.44
C ASN A 141 5.07 9.65 -10.71
N VAL A 142 4.01 10.42 -10.60
CA VAL A 142 3.39 11.17 -11.69
C VAL A 142 4.09 12.51 -11.82
N PRO A 143 4.65 12.85 -12.99
CA PRO A 143 5.29 14.15 -13.20
C PRO A 143 4.25 15.27 -13.24
N GLU A 144 4.65 16.48 -12.83
CA GLU A 144 3.76 17.65 -12.77
C GLU A 144 3.13 17.98 -14.13
N ASP A 145 3.84 17.73 -15.21
CA ASP A 145 3.38 17.99 -16.59
C ASP A 145 2.55 16.84 -17.20
N HIS A 146 2.08 15.88 -16.37
CA HIS A 146 1.30 14.72 -16.83
C HIS A 146 0.03 15.09 -17.62
N ALA A 147 -0.53 16.28 -17.44
CA ALA A 147 -1.66 16.77 -18.23
C ALA A 147 -1.33 16.86 -19.73
N THR A 148 -0.09 17.16 -20.06
CA THR A 148 0.42 17.22 -21.44
C THR A 148 1.04 15.89 -21.87
N ARG A 149 1.56 15.10 -20.95
CA ARG A 149 2.16 13.79 -21.18
C ARG A 149 1.18 12.66 -20.82
N LYS A 150 0.22 12.42 -21.71
CA LYS A 150 -0.80 11.39 -21.50
C LYS A 150 -0.20 10.01 -21.21
N GLY A 151 -0.84 9.25 -20.33
CA GLY A 151 -0.46 7.86 -20.03
C GLY A 151 0.71 7.72 -19.05
N THR A 152 1.20 8.79 -18.43
CA THR A 152 2.26 8.72 -17.42
C THR A 152 1.75 8.27 -16.05
N ALA A 153 0.54 8.66 -15.67
CA ALA A 153 -0.08 8.22 -14.42
C ALA A 153 -0.60 6.78 -14.55
N LEU A 154 -0.25 5.93 -13.60
CA LEU A 154 -0.81 4.58 -13.48
C LEU A 154 -2.31 4.67 -13.16
N LEU A 155 -3.06 3.65 -13.50
CA LEU A 155 -4.50 3.55 -13.27
C LEU A 155 -5.31 4.73 -13.85
N SER A 156 -4.76 5.46 -14.80
CA SER A 156 -5.44 6.60 -15.44
C SER A 156 -6.37 6.13 -16.55
N ARG A 157 -7.36 7.00 -16.87
CA ARG A 157 -8.26 6.76 -18.00
C ARG A 157 -7.58 6.93 -19.36
N THR A 158 -6.39 7.52 -19.39
CA THR A 158 -5.66 7.86 -20.62
C THR A 158 -4.67 6.78 -21.04
N ARG A 159 -4.56 5.69 -20.26
CA ARG A 159 -3.72 4.54 -20.61
C ARG A 159 -4.44 3.22 -20.33
N PRO A 160 -4.16 2.17 -21.12
CA PRO A 160 -4.59 0.82 -20.75
C PRO A 160 -3.94 0.40 -19.43
N ASN A 161 -4.72 -0.16 -18.52
CA ASN A 161 -4.22 -0.69 -17.25
C ASN A 161 -4.19 -2.21 -17.35
N ALA A 162 -3.00 -2.79 -17.40
CA ALA A 162 -2.84 -4.24 -17.40
C ALA A 162 -3.39 -4.83 -16.08
N ALA A 163 -4.16 -5.91 -16.18
CA ALA A 163 -4.77 -6.52 -15.00
C ALA A 163 -3.74 -6.88 -13.92
N LYS A 164 -2.55 -7.37 -14.32
CA LYS A 164 -1.45 -7.68 -13.42
C LYS A 164 -0.90 -6.45 -12.69
N GLU A 165 -0.81 -5.31 -13.37
CA GLU A 165 -0.39 -4.05 -12.77
C GLU A 165 -1.38 -3.61 -11.68
N VAL A 166 -2.68 -3.65 -11.99
CA VAL A 166 -3.73 -3.32 -11.00
C VAL A 166 -3.70 -4.26 -9.81
N ILE A 167 -3.54 -5.57 -10.05
CA ILE A 167 -3.42 -6.57 -8.97
C ILE A 167 -2.17 -6.30 -8.12
N SER A 168 -1.05 -5.89 -8.71
CA SER A 168 0.16 -5.56 -7.96
C SER A 168 -0.08 -4.35 -7.04
N ILE A 169 -0.70 -3.29 -7.56
CA ILE A 169 -0.99 -2.07 -6.77
C ILE A 169 -1.98 -2.37 -5.64
N CYS A 170 -3.12 -2.97 -5.95
CA CYS A 170 -4.14 -3.27 -4.94
C CYS A 170 -3.68 -4.37 -3.97
N GLY A 171 -3.04 -5.40 -4.49
CA GLY A 171 -2.55 -6.55 -3.74
C GLY A 171 -1.44 -6.20 -2.75
N SER A 172 -0.70 -5.11 -2.97
CA SER A 172 0.35 -4.68 -2.03
C SER A 172 -0.18 -4.44 -0.61
N CYS A 173 -1.45 -4.08 -0.48
CA CYS A 173 -2.13 -3.88 0.81
C CYS A 173 -3.24 -4.91 1.06
N HIS A 174 -3.94 -5.36 0.03
CA HIS A 174 -5.12 -6.22 0.17
C HIS A 174 -4.84 -7.72 0.08
N LEU A 175 -3.69 -8.14 -0.45
CA LEU A 175 -3.29 -9.54 -0.50
C LEU A 175 -2.46 -9.90 0.73
N ARG A 176 -3.15 -10.21 1.82
CA ARG A 176 -2.55 -10.48 3.13
C ARG A 176 -2.07 -11.93 3.28
N GLY A 177 -1.24 -12.19 4.29
CA GLY A 177 -0.77 -13.55 4.61
C GLY A 177 0.35 -14.06 3.72
N GLY A 178 1.01 -13.16 2.99
CA GLY A 178 2.28 -13.39 2.32
C GLY A 178 3.46 -12.86 3.12
N GLU A 179 4.63 -12.93 2.52
CA GLU A 179 5.89 -12.46 3.09
C GLU A 179 6.80 -11.89 2.01
N SER A 180 7.48 -10.79 2.30
CA SER A 180 8.53 -10.23 1.44
C SER A 180 9.77 -11.12 1.52
N LYS A 181 10.29 -11.57 0.38
CA LYS A 181 11.54 -12.36 0.28
C LYS A 181 12.73 -11.59 0.80
N THR A 182 12.73 -10.28 0.55
CA THR A 182 13.86 -9.41 0.86
C THR A 182 13.90 -9.05 2.34
N SER A 183 12.75 -8.82 2.98
CA SER A 183 12.70 -8.29 4.34
C SER A 183 12.12 -9.25 5.38
N GLY A 184 11.48 -10.35 4.97
CA GLY A 184 10.74 -11.25 5.87
C GLY A 184 9.51 -10.58 6.50
N ARG A 185 9.05 -9.45 5.96
CA ARG A 185 7.90 -8.73 6.51
C ARG A 185 6.59 -9.28 5.94
N PRO A 186 5.48 -9.19 6.69
CA PRO A 186 4.17 -9.71 6.25
C PRO A 186 3.50 -8.84 5.17
N TYR A 187 4.24 -7.95 4.56
CA TYR A 187 3.82 -7.05 3.48
C TYR A 187 5.00 -6.74 2.54
N PRO A 188 4.75 -6.28 1.31
CA PRO A 188 5.82 -5.96 0.35
C PRO A 188 6.52 -4.65 0.75
N TYR A 189 7.58 -4.75 1.53
CA TYR A 189 8.25 -3.64 2.21
C TYR A 189 8.78 -2.55 1.28
N ALA A 190 9.24 -2.94 0.10
CA ALA A 190 9.86 -2.02 -0.86
C ALA A 190 9.01 -1.78 -2.12
N PHE A 191 7.72 -2.10 -2.07
CA PHE A 191 6.84 -1.95 -3.23
C PHE A 191 6.54 -0.47 -3.52
N ILE A 192 6.66 -0.10 -4.78
CA ILE A 192 6.21 1.18 -5.33
C ILE A 192 5.24 0.89 -6.46
N ALA A 193 4.19 1.70 -6.59
CA ALA A 193 3.22 1.55 -7.68
C ALA A 193 3.92 1.57 -9.05
N GLY A 194 3.66 0.55 -9.86
CA GLY A 194 4.34 0.27 -11.11
C GLY A 194 5.31 -0.92 -11.07
N ASP A 195 5.68 -1.37 -9.87
CA ASP A 195 6.45 -2.60 -9.71
C ASP A 195 5.58 -3.85 -9.92
N ASP A 196 6.25 -4.97 -10.21
CA ASP A 196 5.65 -6.28 -10.10
C ASP A 196 5.72 -6.75 -8.63
N LEU A 197 4.58 -6.76 -7.94
CA LEU A 197 4.44 -7.18 -6.54
C LEU A 197 5.08 -8.56 -6.31
N PHE A 198 4.87 -9.50 -7.22
CA PHE A 198 5.23 -10.90 -7.06
C PHE A 198 6.72 -11.18 -7.27
N LYS A 199 7.50 -10.18 -7.65
CA LYS A 199 8.96 -10.25 -7.66
C LYS A 199 9.51 -10.47 -6.26
N ASP A 200 8.99 -9.74 -5.28
CA ASP A 200 9.43 -9.80 -3.88
C ASP A 200 8.42 -10.48 -2.96
N PHE A 201 7.12 -10.26 -3.16
CA PHE A 201 6.08 -10.74 -2.25
C PHE A 201 5.62 -12.15 -2.60
N GLN A 202 5.83 -13.08 -1.69
CA GLN A 202 5.38 -14.46 -1.80
C GLN A 202 4.09 -14.67 -1.02
N VAL A 203 3.11 -15.29 -1.67
CA VAL A 203 1.82 -15.61 -1.04
C VAL A 203 1.31 -16.94 -1.60
N ASP A 204 0.79 -17.79 -0.72
CA ASP A 204 0.11 -19.01 -1.15
C ASP A 204 -1.29 -18.67 -1.66
N LEU A 205 -1.43 -18.52 -2.96
CA LEU A 205 -2.71 -18.20 -3.62
C LEU A 205 -3.72 -19.36 -3.58
N GLN A 206 -3.33 -20.54 -3.10
CA GLN A 206 -4.22 -21.67 -2.87
C GLN A 206 -4.69 -21.74 -1.40
N ARG A 207 -4.33 -20.77 -0.59
CA ARG A 207 -4.65 -20.74 0.84
C ARG A 207 -6.15 -20.80 1.10
N ASP A 208 -6.96 -20.16 0.27
CA ASP A 208 -8.42 -20.14 0.34
C ASP A 208 -9.05 -21.54 0.23
N SER A 209 -8.39 -22.49 -0.44
CA SER A 209 -8.82 -23.89 -0.53
C SER A 209 -8.45 -24.73 0.68
N LYS A 210 -7.49 -24.29 1.49
CA LYS A 210 -6.91 -25.05 2.62
C LYS A 210 -7.35 -24.53 3.99
N VAL A 211 -7.69 -23.24 4.07
CA VAL A 211 -8.05 -22.56 5.31
C VAL A 211 -9.33 -21.77 5.07
N LYS A 212 -10.26 -21.84 6.01
CA LYS A 212 -11.46 -21.00 5.97
C LYS A 212 -11.04 -19.53 6.15
N ILE A 213 -10.91 -18.82 5.04
CA ILE A 213 -10.59 -17.39 5.00
C ILE A 213 -11.90 -16.62 5.01
N ASP A 214 -11.91 -15.41 5.55
CA ASP A 214 -13.04 -14.49 5.43
C ASP A 214 -13.41 -14.28 3.95
N SER A 215 -14.69 -14.12 3.66
CA SER A 215 -15.19 -14.03 2.29
C SER A 215 -14.59 -12.89 1.48
N SER A 216 -14.18 -11.80 2.14
CA SER A 216 -13.51 -10.66 1.50
C SER A 216 -12.08 -10.98 1.11
N ASP A 217 -11.32 -11.64 1.98
CA ASP A 217 -9.97 -12.08 1.67
C ASP A 217 -9.98 -13.17 0.58
N SER A 218 -10.89 -14.13 0.65
CA SER A 218 -11.08 -15.15 -0.40
C SER A 218 -11.28 -14.51 -1.77
N HIS A 219 -12.08 -13.43 -1.85
CA HIS A 219 -12.29 -12.72 -3.10
C HIS A 219 -10.99 -12.15 -3.69
N VAL A 220 -10.14 -11.56 -2.86
CA VAL A 220 -8.84 -11.01 -3.31
C VAL A 220 -7.93 -12.12 -3.83
N TYR A 221 -7.84 -13.25 -3.13
CA TYR A 221 -7.06 -14.40 -3.55
C TYR A 221 -7.53 -14.98 -4.88
N LEU A 222 -8.83 -15.26 -4.99
CA LEU A 222 -9.44 -15.80 -6.21
C LEU A 222 -9.19 -14.88 -7.41
N LYS A 223 -9.37 -13.58 -7.24
CA LYS A 223 -9.17 -12.61 -8.31
C LYS A 223 -7.70 -12.51 -8.71
N THR A 224 -6.80 -12.46 -7.74
CA THR A 224 -5.35 -12.43 -7.99
C THR A 224 -4.90 -13.67 -8.76
N ARG A 225 -5.33 -14.84 -8.32
CA ARG A 225 -5.02 -16.10 -9.00
C ARG A 225 -5.53 -16.11 -10.44
N ALA A 226 -6.78 -15.75 -10.65
CA ALA A 226 -7.39 -15.73 -11.99
C ALA A 226 -6.65 -14.81 -12.96
N VAL A 227 -6.15 -13.66 -12.49
CA VAL A 227 -5.35 -12.74 -13.32
C VAL A 227 -3.96 -13.32 -13.61
N LEU A 228 -3.28 -13.88 -12.60
CA LEU A 228 -1.93 -14.42 -12.76
C LEU A 228 -1.89 -15.68 -13.65
N GLU A 229 -2.93 -16.49 -13.61
CA GLU A 229 -3.09 -17.68 -14.45
C GLU A 229 -3.60 -17.35 -15.88
N GLY A 230 -3.80 -16.06 -16.20
CA GLY A 230 -4.29 -15.63 -17.51
C GLY A 230 -5.78 -15.89 -17.74
N GLY A 231 -6.51 -16.32 -16.71
CA GLY A 231 -7.95 -16.62 -16.80
C GLY A 231 -8.87 -15.38 -16.72
N SER A 232 -8.32 -14.19 -16.49
CA SER A 232 -9.10 -12.96 -16.39
C SER A 232 -8.31 -11.72 -16.77
N GLU A 233 -8.86 -10.93 -17.68
CA GLU A 233 -8.38 -9.57 -17.97
C GLU A 233 -9.02 -8.50 -17.06
N LYS A 234 -10.08 -8.87 -16.32
CA LYS A 234 -10.75 -7.98 -15.37
C LYS A 234 -9.99 -7.97 -14.06
N SER A 235 -9.75 -6.78 -13.53
CA SER A 235 -9.05 -6.52 -12.29
C SER A 235 -9.95 -5.79 -11.27
N CYS A 236 -9.39 -5.37 -10.16
CA CYS A 236 -10.13 -4.72 -9.05
C CYS A 236 -10.92 -3.49 -9.51
N VAL A 237 -10.32 -2.61 -10.31
CA VAL A 237 -10.93 -1.34 -10.75
C VAL A 237 -12.07 -1.52 -11.78
N ASN A 238 -12.29 -2.72 -12.29
CA ASN A 238 -13.46 -2.99 -13.13
C ASN A 238 -14.76 -3.06 -12.31
N CYS A 239 -14.65 -3.29 -11.00
CA CYS A 239 -15.79 -3.45 -10.09
C CYS A 239 -15.76 -2.47 -8.90
N HIS A 240 -14.58 -2.01 -8.49
CA HIS A 240 -14.39 -1.12 -7.34
C HIS A 240 -14.13 0.32 -7.78
N ARG A 241 -14.84 1.28 -7.15
CA ARG A 241 -14.56 2.70 -7.26
C ARG A 241 -13.66 3.12 -6.10
N VAL A 242 -12.44 3.56 -6.43
CA VAL A 242 -11.41 3.87 -5.42
C VAL A 242 -11.32 5.35 -5.06
N HIS A 243 -12.12 6.21 -5.71
CA HIS A 243 -12.17 7.65 -5.44
C HIS A 243 -13.50 8.11 -4.85
N GLY A 244 -14.43 7.24 -4.61
CA GLY A 244 -15.75 7.60 -4.09
C GLY A 244 -16.08 6.84 -2.82
N PRO A 245 -17.23 7.14 -2.21
CA PRO A 245 -17.70 6.37 -1.07
C PRO A 245 -17.80 4.89 -1.46
N PRO A 246 -17.55 3.98 -0.51
CA PRO A 246 -17.77 2.58 -0.75
C PRO A 246 -19.22 2.41 -1.19
N GLU A 247 -19.43 2.03 -2.44
CA GLU A 247 -20.80 1.76 -2.91
C GLU A 247 -21.36 0.65 -2.03
N ALA A 248 -22.49 0.93 -1.40
CA ALA A 248 -23.30 -0.10 -0.80
C ALA A 248 -23.59 -1.14 -1.89
N ARG A 249 -22.87 -2.27 -1.86
CA ARG A 249 -23.14 -3.36 -2.78
C ARG A 249 -24.62 -3.73 -2.61
N LYS A 250 -25.36 -3.74 -3.68
CA LYS A 250 -26.67 -4.38 -3.71
C LYS A 250 -26.47 -5.84 -3.27
N GLY A 251 -26.65 -6.13 -1.97
CA GLY A 251 -26.40 -7.45 -1.42
C GLY A 251 -25.79 -7.51 -0.01
N GLY A 252 -25.87 -6.44 0.78
CA GLY A 252 -25.66 -6.50 2.23
C GLY A 252 -24.28 -7.00 2.68
N GLY A 253 -23.19 -6.48 2.14
CA GLY A 253 -21.86 -6.73 2.67
C GLY A 253 -21.57 -5.84 3.87
N LYS A 254 -21.01 -6.42 4.93
CA LYS A 254 -20.44 -5.69 6.07
C LYS A 254 -19.47 -4.62 5.58
N GLU A 255 -19.40 -3.49 6.27
CA GLU A 255 -18.49 -2.42 5.92
C GLU A 255 -17.04 -2.91 5.85
N PHE A 256 -16.34 -2.49 4.83
CA PHE A 256 -14.99 -2.94 4.47
C PHE A 256 -13.95 -2.68 5.57
N SER A 257 -14.25 -1.77 6.52
CA SER A 257 -13.39 -1.40 7.63
C SER A 257 -13.25 -2.47 8.71
N GLU A 258 -14.26 -3.33 8.89
CA GLU A 258 -14.23 -4.39 9.90
C GLU A 258 -13.35 -5.58 9.50
N VAL A 259 -13.06 -5.72 8.22
CA VAL A 259 -12.39 -6.91 7.67
C VAL A 259 -10.87 -6.78 7.61
N CYS A 260 -10.33 -5.57 7.69
CA CYS A 260 -8.91 -5.34 7.48
C CYS A 260 -8.00 -5.57 8.69
N HIS A 261 -8.52 -5.79 9.89
CA HIS A 261 -7.70 -5.72 11.12
C HIS A 261 -8.02 -6.78 12.20
N TYR A 262 -8.31 -8.01 11.80
CA TYR A 262 -8.33 -9.14 12.72
C TYR A 262 -7.01 -9.93 12.67
#